data_c9c0e74a83d0f8cc0a3ad648b91f4b82
#
_entry.id   c9c0e74a83d0f8cc0a3ad648b91f4b82
#
_cell.length_a   1.000
_cell.length_b   1.000
_cell.length_c   1.000
_cell.angle_alpha   90.00
_cell.angle_beta   90.00
_cell.angle_gamma   90.00
#
_symmetry.space_group_name_H-M   'P 1'
#
loop_
_entity.id
_entity.type
_entity.pdbx_description
1 polymer ?
#
loop_
_entity_poly.entity_id
_entity_poly.type
_entity_poly.pdbx_seq_one_letter_code
_entity_poly.pdbx_strand_id
1 'polypeptide(L)'
;GKDTFVQYCSKYAKVINISSVDKVKEAATILVGWKGEKDEKSRKLLVDLKKLSIDYNDAPLKYIEKQYNAFLNSQAEYLFIHIREIDEIKKIKKFLNAKTLLVTNPRVKLITTNSSDANVYKYEYDYYIENDGTLEDLERKAKEFISWKKKK
;
A
#
# COMPACT_ATOMS: atom_id res chain seq x y z
N GLY A 1 -9.57 4.59 2.52
CA GLY A 1 -9.17 5.83 1.91
C GLY A 1 -8.02 5.74 0.93
N LYS A 2 -6.97 4.95 1.23
CA LYS A 2 -5.78 4.90 0.36
C LYS A 2 -6.08 4.30 -1.03
N ASP A 3 -6.88 3.24 -1.10
CA ASP A 3 -7.24 2.64 -2.39
C ASP A 3 -8.06 3.60 -3.23
N THR A 4 -8.98 4.31 -2.60
CA THR A 4 -9.81 5.31 -3.28
C THR A 4 -8.96 6.48 -3.76
N PHE A 5 -8.01 6.93 -2.94
CA PHE A 5 -7.07 7.98 -3.33
C PHE A 5 -6.27 7.59 -4.58
N VAL A 6 -5.71 6.38 -4.60
CA VAL A 6 -4.94 5.87 -5.75
C VAL A 6 -5.83 5.74 -6.98
N GLN A 7 -7.07 5.29 -6.79
CA GLN A 7 -8.06 5.20 -7.87
C GLN A 7 -8.30 6.57 -8.52
N TYR A 8 -8.44 7.61 -7.70
CA TYR A 8 -8.59 8.97 -8.22
C TYR A 8 -7.30 9.46 -8.92
N CYS A 9 -6.12 9.12 -8.39
CA CYS A 9 -4.86 9.44 -9.07
C CYS A 9 -4.83 8.82 -10.48
N SER A 10 -5.38 7.63 -10.66
CA SER A 10 -5.38 6.94 -11.96
C SER A 10 -6.21 7.62 -13.02
N LYS A 11 -7.07 8.56 -12.65
CA LYS A 11 -7.82 9.38 -13.61
C LYS A 11 -6.93 10.45 -14.26
N TYR A 12 -5.83 10.81 -13.62
CA TYR A 12 -4.99 11.93 -14.05
C TYR A 12 -3.59 11.51 -14.49
N ALA A 13 -3.25 10.25 -14.33
CA ALA A 13 -1.95 9.69 -14.72
C ALA A 13 -2.07 8.18 -14.92
N LYS A 14 -1.10 7.59 -15.61
CA LYS A 14 -1.02 6.13 -15.74
C LYS A 14 -0.39 5.56 -14.48
N VAL A 15 -1.16 4.82 -13.72
CA VAL A 15 -0.79 4.32 -12.40
C VAL A 15 -0.80 2.80 -12.37
N ILE A 16 0.24 2.21 -11.80
CA ILE A 16 0.26 0.80 -11.40
C ILE A 16 0.10 0.78 -9.88
N ASN A 17 -0.80 -0.06 -9.38
CA ASN A 17 -1.13 -0.13 -7.97
C ASN A 17 -0.95 -1.57 -7.48
N ILE A 18 -0.01 -1.77 -6.55
CA ILE A 18 0.27 -3.09 -5.99
C ILE A 18 0.30 -3.02 -4.46
N SER A 19 0.24 -4.19 -3.83
CA SER A 19 0.37 -4.33 -2.39
C SER A 19 1.39 -5.39 -2.06
N SER A 20 2.13 -5.19 -0.98
CA SER A 20 3.11 -6.18 -0.50
C SER A 20 2.46 -7.51 -0.10
N VAL A 21 1.13 -7.53 0.05
CA VAL A 21 0.39 -8.74 0.42
C VAL A 21 -0.36 -9.39 -0.76
N ASP A 22 -0.17 -8.93 -1.98
CA ASP A 22 -0.88 -9.48 -3.14
C ASP A 22 -0.67 -10.99 -3.28
N LYS A 23 0.58 -11.46 -3.22
CA LYS A 23 0.91 -12.88 -3.33
C LYS A 23 0.46 -13.69 -2.12
N VAL A 24 0.48 -13.07 -0.95
CA VAL A 24 -0.01 -13.69 0.28
C VAL A 24 -1.51 -13.96 0.17
N LYS A 25 -2.27 -13.00 -0.37
CA LYS A 25 -3.70 -13.17 -0.61
C LYS A 25 -4.00 -14.27 -1.63
N GLU A 26 -3.23 -14.34 -2.70
CA GLU A 26 -3.35 -15.43 -3.67
C GLU A 26 -3.11 -16.79 -3.01
N ALA A 27 -2.06 -16.88 -2.19
CA ALA A 27 -1.73 -18.11 -1.47
C ALA A 27 -2.84 -18.53 -0.51
N ALA A 28 -3.40 -17.59 0.23
CA ALA A 28 -4.52 -17.85 1.14
C ALA A 28 -5.74 -18.39 0.39
N THR A 29 -6.05 -17.80 -0.77
CA THR A 29 -7.15 -18.24 -1.62
C THR A 29 -6.94 -19.69 -2.07
N ILE A 30 -5.74 -20.03 -2.51
CA ILE A 30 -5.40 -21.36 -2.99
C ILE A 30 -5.39 -22.38 -1.84
N LEU A 31 -4.78 -22.00 -0.71
CA LEU A 31 -4.53 -22.92 0.39
C LEU A 31 -5.78 -23.27 1.20
N VAL A 32 -6.60 -22.27 1.54
CA VAL A 32 -7.76 -22.45 2.43
C VAL A 32 -9.08 -21.96 1.82
N GLY A 33 -9.08 -21.57 0.55
CA GLY A 33 -10.30 -21.05 -0.08
C GLY A 33 -10.75 -19.69 0.45
N TRP A 34 -9.81 -18.86 0.92
CA TRP A 34 -10.12 -17.53 1.42
C TRP A 34 -10.79 -16.69 0.32
N LYS A 35 -11.88 -15.99 0.65
CA LYS A 35 -12.69 -15.23 -0.31
C LYS A 35 -12.68 -13.74 -0.04
N GLY A 36 -11.71 -13.25 0.72
CA GLY A 36 -11.61 -11.83 1.01
C GLY A 36 -12.23 -11.41 2.34
N GLU A 37 -12.59 -12.36 3.19
CA GLU A 37 -13.15 -12.07 4.52
C GLU A 37 -12.17 -11.22 5.33
N LYS A 38 -12.73 -10.27 6.09
CA LYS A 38 -11.94 -9.31 6.90
C LYS A 38 -12.08 -9.56 8.40
N ASP A 39 -12.42 -10.77 8.80
CA ASP A 39 -12.51 -11.14 10.20
C ASP A 39 -11.11 -11.33 10.82
N GLU A 40 -11.09 -11.46 12.14
CA GLU A 40 -9.83 -11.60 12.89
C GLU A 40 -9.05 -12.85 12.49
N LYS A 41 -9.75 -13.95 12.26
CA LYS A 41 -9.15 -15.22 11.84
C LYS A 41 -8.45 -15.08 10.47
N SER A 42 -9.08 -14.41 9.53
CA SER A 42 -8.51 -14.15 8.20
C SER A 42 -7.30 -13.23 8.27
N ARG A 43 -7.37 -12.18 9.09
CA ARG A 43 -6.24 -11.26 9.28
C ARG A 43 -5.03 -12.00 9.85
N LYS A 44 -5.26 -12.87 10.83
CA LYS A 44 -4.19 -13.68 11.41
C LYS A 44 -3.56 -14.60 10.37
N LEU A 45 -4.38 -15.24 9.55
CA LEU A 45 -3.88 -16.11 8.47
C LEU A 45 -2.95 -15.34 7.53
N LEU A 46 -3.37 -14.16 7.08
CA LEU A 46 -2.57 -13.34 6.16
C LEU A 46 -1.26 -12.86 6.79
N VAL A 47 -1.31 -12.46 8.06
CA VAL A 47 -0.11 -12.04 8.80
C VAL A 47 0.88 -13.20 8.92
N ASP A 48 0.38 -14.39 9.31
CA ASP A 48 1.22 -15.57 9.49
C ASP A 48 1.84 -16.03 8.16
N LEU A 49 1.05 -16.08 7.09
CA LEU A 49 1.55 -16.44 5.75
C LEU A 49 2.61 -15.47 5.27
N LYS A 50 2.39 -14.18 5.47
CA LYS A 50 3.37 -13.16 5.08
C LYS A 50 4.68 -13.35 5.83
N LYS A 51 4.59 -13.53 7.15
CA LYS A 51 5.78 -13.74 7.99
C LYS A 51 6.56 -14.98 7.57
N LEU A 52 5.86 -16.09 7.32
CA LEU A 52 6.51 -17.32 6.86
C LEU A 52 7.22 -17.11 5.52
N SER A 53 6.61 -16.38 4.60
CA SER A 53 7.21 -16.11 3.30
C SER A 53 8.43 -15.19 3.40
N ILE A 54 8.39 -14.22 4.30
CA ILE A 54 9.55 -13.35 4.57
C ILE A 54 10.71 -14.16 5.12
N ASP A 55 10.43 -15.00 6.11
CA ASP A 55 11.45 -15.83 6.76
C ASP A 55 12.06 -16.86 5.80
N TYR A 56 11.26 -17.38 4.88
CA TYR A 56 11.73 -18.38 3.93
C TYR A 56 12.67 -17.80 2.86
N ASN A 57 12.24 -16.72 2.18
CA ASN A 57 13.04 -16.16 1.08
C ASN A 57 12.74 -14.69 0.78
N ASP A 58 12.05 -14.00 1.69
CA ASP A 58 11.56 -12.63 1.50
C ASP A 58 10.76 -12.47 0.20
N ALA A 59 9.78 -13.34 0.00
CA ALA A 59 8.94 -13.34 -1.19
C ALA A 59 8.21 -12.00 -1.44
N PRO A 60 7.70 -11.29 -0.40
CA PRO A 60 7.10 -9.97 -0.63
C PRO A 60 8.06 -8.96 -1.27
N LEU A 61 9.31 -8.91 -0.82
CA LEU A 61 10.33 -8.02 -1.40
C LEU A 61 10.61 -8.38 -2.86
N LYS A 62 10.76 -9.68 -3.14
CA LYS A 62 11.01 -10.18 -4.50
C LYS A 62 9.87 -9.84 -5.45
N TYR A 63 8.64 -9.94 -4.96
CA TYR A 63 7.46 -9.58 -5.72
C TYR A 63 7.47 -8.08 -6.06
N ILE A 64 7.75 -7.22 -5.08
CA ILE A 64 7.80 -5.78 -5.28
C ILE A 64 8.91 -5.42 -6.26
N GLU A 65 10.09 -6.04 -6.14
CA GLU A 65 11.21 -5.83 -7.06
C GLU A 65 10.82 -6.18 -8.49
N LYS A 66 10.17 -7.32 -8.68
CA LYS A 66 9.70 -7.75 -10.01
C LYS A 66 8.70 -6.76 -10.60
N GLN A 67 7.76 -6.28 -9.78
CA GLN A 67 6.78 -5.29 -10.22
C GLN A 67 7.42 -3.93 -10.52
N TYR A 68 8.41 -3.54 -9.74
CA TYR A 68 9.16 -2.31 -10.00
C TYR A 68 9.90 -2.37 -11.34
N ASN A 69 10.55 -3.49 -11.63
CA ASN A 69 11.24 -3.67 -12.92
C ASN A 69 10.24 -3.65 -14.09
N ALA A 70 9.07 -4.26 -13.92
CA ALA A 70 8.01 -4.20 -14.91
C ALA A 70 7.51 -2.76 -15.11
N PHE A 71 7.38 -2.01 -14.01
CA PHE A 71 7.01 -0.60 -14.07
C PHE A 71 8.02 0.23 -14.86
N LEU A 72 9.32 0.03 -14.64
CA LEU A 72 10.37 0.75 -15.36
C LEU A 72 10.33 0.50 -16.87
N ASN A 73 9.85 -0.67 -17.30
CA ASN A 73 9.74 -1.04 -18.70
C ASN A 73 8.34 -0.76 -19.28
N SER A 74 7.46 -0.13 -18.50
CA SER A 74 6.11 0.22 -18.92
C SER A 74 5.99 1.69 -19.25
N GLN A 75 4.81 2.10 -19.71
CA GLN A 75 4.48 3.51 -19.92
C GLN A 75 3.81 4.15 -18.70
N ALA A 76 3.71 3.41 -17.60
CA ALA A 76 3.11 3.95 -16.38
C ALA A 76 4.00 5.08 -15.80
N GLU A 77 3.34 6.06 -15.22
CA GLU A 77 4.01 7.25 -14.67
C GLU A 77 4.27 7.11 -13.16
N TYR A 78 3.44 6.33 -12.47
CA TYR A 78 3.50 6.14 -11.02
C TYR A 78 3.30 4.67 -10.67
N LEU A 79 4.08 4.20 -9.70
CA LEU A 79 3.89 2.91 -9.06
C LEU A 79 3.56 3.17 -7.59
N PHE A 80 2.34 2.81 -7.17
CA PHE A 80 1.93 2.86 -5.77
C PHE A 80 2.07 1.48 -5.15
N ILE A 81 2.76 1.42 -4.01
CA ILE A 81 2.99 0.17 -3.28
C ILE A 81 2.37 0.32 -1.90
N HIS A 82 1.34 -0.49 -1.61
CA HIS A 82 0.66 -0.45 -0.31
C HIS A 82 1.40 -1.32 0.70
N ILE A 83 1.87 -0.71 1.78
CA ILE A 83 2.62 -1.38 2.84
C ILE A 83 2.14 -0.83 4.19
N ARG A 84 2.01 -1.70 5.19
CA ARG A 84 1.60 -1.31 6.55
C ARG A 84 2.72 -1.47 7.58
N GLU A 85 3.68 -2.36 7.33
CA GLU A 85 4.76 -2.63 8.27
C GLU A 85 5.85 -1.57 8.13
N ILE A 86 6.19 -0.88 9.22
CA ILE A 86 7.19 0.19 9.20
C ILE A 86 8.55 -0.33 8.74
N ASP A 87 8.97 -1.49 9.21
CA ASP A 87 10.25 -2.08 8.81
C ASP A 87 10.29 -2.36 7.31
N GLU A 88 9.17 -2.81 6.74
CA GLU A 88 9.06 -3.03 5.30
C GLU A 88 9.06 -1.71 4.53
N ILE A 89 8.37 -0.68 5.05
CA ILE A 89 8.38 0.66 4.45
C ILE A 89 9.81 1.18 4.36
N LYS A 90 10.57 1.09 5.45
CA LYS A 90 11.96 1.54 5.50
C LYS A 90 12.82 0.78 4.49
N LYS A 91 12.65 -0.53 4.41
CA LYS A 91 13.39 -1.40 3.50
C LYS A 91 13.13 -1.02 2.04
N ILE A 92 11.85 -0.86 1.67
CA ILE A 92 11.44 -0.55 0.30
C ILE A 92 11.86 0.89 -0.07
N LYS A 93 11.68 1.83 0.84
CA LYS A 93 12.12 3.22 0.61
C LYS A 93 13.61 3.27 0.25
N LYS A 94 14.42 2.56 1.01
CA LYS A 94 15.88 2.51 0.78
C LYS A 94 16.21 1.78 -0.52
N PHE A 95 15.57 0.64 -0.75
CA PHE A 95 15.86 -0.25 -1.89
C PHE A 95 15.48 0.38 -3.23
N LEU A 96 14.33 1.03 -3.30
CA LEU A 96 13.80 1.62 -4.53
C LEU A 96 13.96 3.14 -4.61
N ASN A 97 14.51 3.77 -3.59
CA ASN A 97 14.52 5.23 -3.46
C ASN A 97 13.11 5.81 -3.60
N ALA A 98 12.14 5.15 -2.97
CA ALA A 98 10.74 5.52 -3.03
C ALA A 98 10.41 6.64 -2.06
N LYS A 99 9.34 7.36 -2.32
CA LYS A 99 8.75 8.33 -1.40
C LYS A 99 7.62 7.67 -0.63
N THR A 100 7.37 8.15 0.58
CA THR A 100 6.32 7.60 1.44
C THR A 100 5.16 8.57 1.56
N LEU A 101 3.94 8.03 1.55
CA LEU A 101 2.70 8.78 1.62
C LEU A 101 1.76 8.13 2.61
N LEU A 102 1.25 8.90 3.57
CA LEU A 102 0.21 8.44 4.49
C LEU A 102 -1.11 9.09 4.13
N VAL A 103 -2.13 8.25 3.90
CA VAL A 103 -3.51 8.72 3.71
C VAL A 103 -4.28 8.40 4.99
N THR A 104 -4.80 9.43 5.64
CA THR A 104 -5.53 9.29 6.90
C THR A 104 -7.00 9.64 6.72
N ASN A 105 -7.86 9.05 7.57
CA ASN A 105 -9.26 9.42 7.65
C ASN A 105 -9.63 9.56 9.13
N PRO A 106 -9.79 10.80 9.63
CA PRO A 106 -10.07 11.03 11.04
C PRO A 106 -11.42 10.49 11.49
N ARG A 107 -12.33 10.19 10.56
CA ARG A 107 -13.64 9.62 10.86
C ARG A 107 -13.59 8.11 11.10
N VAL A 108 -12.49 7.45 10.77
CA VAL A 108 -12.31 6.01 10.93
C VAL A 108 -11.53 5.76 12.23
N LYS A 109 -12.08 4.90 13.09
CA LYS A 109 -11.44 4.54 14.36
C LYS A 109 -10.13 3.81 14.08
N LEU A 110 -9.08 4.20 14.79
CA LEU A 110 -7.78 3.55 14.70
C LEU A 110 -7.88 2.10 15.17
N ILE A 111 -7.43 1.17 14.33
CA ILE A 111 -7.37 -0.25 14.65
C ILE A 111 -6.02 -0.52 15.34
N THR A 112 -6.05 -1.01 16.57
CA THR A 112 -4.83 -1.25 17.35
C THR A 112 -4.66 -2.72 17.73
N THR A 113 -5.40 -3.63 17.10
CA THR A 113 -5.39 -5.06 17.42
C THR A 113 -4.10 -5.77 17.00
N ASN A 114 -3.32 -5.18 16.09
CA ASN A 114 -2.02 -5.73 15.71
C ASN A 114 -0.99 -4.59 15.61
N SER A 115 0.29 -4.96 15.61
CA SER A 115 1.38 -3.99 15.61
C SER A 115 1.46 -3.16 14.33
N SER A 116 1.13 -3.74 13.16
CA SER A 116 1.15 -3.01 11.90
C SER A 116 0.18 -1.84 11.91
N ASP A 117 -1.07 -2.10 12.31
CA ASP A 117 -2.12 -1.08 12.33
C ASP A 117 -1.85 -0.02 13.41
N ALA A 118 -1.28 -0.43 14.55
CA ALA A 118 -0.96 0.49 15.64
C ALA A 118 0.22 1.40 15.31
N ASN A 119 1.24 0.88 14.62
CA ASN A 119 2.51 1.57 14.41
C ASN A 119 2.58 2.39 13.13
N VAL A 120 1.72 2.16 12.15
CA VAL A 120 1.76 2.84 10.86
C VAL A 120 1.72 4.37 11.01
N TYR A 121 1.02 4.88 12.02
CA TYR A 121 0.89 6.32 12.28
C TYR A 121 2.08 6.91 13.02
N LYS A 122 3.00 6.09 13.51
CA LYS A 122 4.19 6.55 14.25
C LYS A 122 5.37 6.85 13.34
N TYR A 123 5.31 6.46 12.08
CA TYR A 123 6.36 6.70 11.11
C TYR A 123 6.25 8.10 10.53
N GLU A 124 7.37 8.75 10.23
CA GLU A 124 7.39 10.06 9.60
C GLU A 124 7.44 9.89 8.08
N TYR A 125 6.38 10.35 7.40
CA TYR A 125 6.21 10.17 5.97
C TYR A 125 6.66 11.41 5.20
N ASP A 126 7.01 11.22 3.91
CA ASP A 126 7.36 12.32 3.03
C ASP A 126 6.15 13.19 2.70
N TYR A 127 4.96 12.58 2.58
CA TYR A 127 3.71 13.27 2.23
C TYR A 127 2.56 12.77 3.10
N TYR A 128 1.59 13.65 3.30
CA TYR A 128 0.38 13.34 4.07
C TYR A 128 -0.84 13.82 3.31
N ILE A 129 -1.84 12.95 3.17
CA ILE A 129 -3.16 13.28 2.60
C ILE A 129 -4.20 12.94 3.65
N GLU A 130 -4.98 13.94 4.08
CA GLU A 130 -6.06 13.73 5.02
C GLU A 130 -7.39 13.61 4.26
N ASN A 131 -8.06 12.48 4.41
CA ASN A 131 -9.38 12.25 3.82
C ASN A 131 -10.44 12.65 4.85
N ASP A 132 -10.62 13.95 5.02
CA ASP A 132 -11.49 14.55 6.05
C ASP A 132 -12.77 15.17 5.49
N GLY A 133 -12.99 15.11 4.19
CA GLY A 133 -14.14 15.72 3.51
C GLY A 133 -14.94 14.71 2.70
N THR A 134 -15.48 15.18 1.59
CA THR A 134 -16.26 14.37 0.66
C THR A 134 -15.35 13.57 -0.27
N LEU A 135 -15.97 12.68 -1.09
CA LEU A 135 -15.21 11.97 -2.13
C LEU A 135 -14.67 12.95 -3.18
N GLU A 136 -15.43 14.01 -3.48
CA GLU A 136 -14.96 15.06 -4.39
C GLU A 136 -13.74 15.79 -3.85
N ASP A 137 -13.69 16.02 -2.53
CA ASP A 137 -12.51 16.61 -1.88
C ASP A 137 -11.30 15.72 -2.02
N LEU A 138 -11.48 14.41 -1.85
CA LEU A 138 -10.41 13.44 -2.00
C LEU A 138 -9.91 13.38 -3.45
N GLU A 139 -10.82 13.42 -4.41
CA GLU A 139 -10.46 13.45 -5.83
C GLU A 139 -9.67 14.70 -6.17
N ARG A 140 -10.08 15.86 -5.64
CA ARG A 140 -9.35 17.12 -5.82
C ARG A 140 -7.93 17.01 -5.27
N LYS A 141 -7.78 16.44 -4.08
CA LYS A 141 -6.46 16.21 -3.47
C LYS A 141 -5.59 15.28 -4.32
N ALA A 142 -6.19 14.25 -4.90
CA ALA A 142 -5.48 13.33 -5.80
C ALA A 142 -5.01 14.06 -7.07
N LYS A 143 -5.86 14.86 -7.67
CA LYS A 143 -5.52 15.66 -8.85
C LYS A 143 -4.38 16.63 -8.55
N GLU A 144 -4.45 17.34 -7.43
CA GLU A 144 -3.41 18.27 -7.01
C GLU A 144 -2.09 17.56 -6.76
N PHE A 145 -2.12 16.40 -6.10
CA PHE A 145 -0.93 15.60 -5.83
C PHE A 145 -0.24 15.19 -7.13
N ILE A 146 -0.97 14.66 -8.09
CA ILE A 146 -0.42 14.24 -9.38
C ILE A 146 0.15 15.43 -10.15
N SER A 147 -0.57 16.55 -10.20
CA SER A 147 -0.12 17.76 -10.88
C SER A 147 1.17 18.32 -10.26
N TRP A 148 1.24 18.32 -8.93
CA TRP A 148 2.41 18.79 -8.21
C TRP A 148 3.63 17.90 -8.45
N LYS A 149 3.45 16.57 -8.43
CA LYS A 149 4.54 15.62 -8.67
C LYS A 149 5.06 15.72 -10.10
N LYS A 150 4.20 15.96 -11.08
CA LYS A 150 4.60 16.11 -12.48
C LYS A 150 5.48 17.33 -12.72
N LYS A 151 5.33 18.37 -11.91
CA LYS A 151 6.13 19.61 -12.02
C LYS A 151 7.54 19.43 -11.44
N LYS A 152 7.76 18.37 -10.70
CA LYS A 152 9.05 18.02 -10.10
C LYS A 152 9.74 16.90 -10.84
#